data_ed79368e9cc383b3f7fa596ddd5c5116
#
_entry.id   ed79368e9cc383b3f7fa596ddd5c5116
#
_cell.length_a   1.000
_cell.length_b   1.000
_cell.length_c   1.000
_cell.angle_alpha   90.00
_cell.angle_beta   90.00
_cell.angle_gamma   90.00
#
_symmetry.space_group_name_H-M   'P 1'
#
loop_
_entity.id
_entity.type
_entity.pdbx_description
1 polymer ?
#
loop_
_entity_poly.entity_id
_entity_poly.type
_entity_poly.pdbx_seq_one_letter_code
_entity_poly.pdbx_strand_id
1 'polypeptide(L)'
;MLGRLGDLASIHEKYDVAVSTACGMLDHIVVETTKGAQLCLQFLRKHNLGRANFIPLEKMKKGAHDRAVETPESAPRLFDLISPNKHDIAPALFLAIGNTLVAPDLETATRWAYEYGKRWRVVTVDGKLIETSGTMSGGGKSARRGGMQLKVS
;
A
#
# COMPACT_ATOMS: atom_id res chain seq x y z
N MET A 1 7.73 18.40 3.82
CA MET A 1 6.54 17.57 3.64
C MET A 1 6.35 17.27 2.15
N LEU A 2 6.28 16.00 1.79
CA LEU A 2 6.14 15.61 0.39
C LEU A 2 4.68 15.49 -0.02
N GLY A 3 3.81 15.07 0.88
CA GLY A 3 2.39 14.94 0.63
C GLY A 3 1.82 13.63 1.12
N ARG A 4 0.56 13.38 0.81
CA ARG A 4 -0.15 12.15 1.13
C ARG A 4 0.42 11.00 0.27
N LEU A 5 0.64 9.83 0.89
CA LEU A 5 1.25 8.70 0.17
C LEU A 5 0.52 8.37 -1.13
N GLY A 6 -0.82 8.35 -1.10
CA GLY A 6 -1.62 8.06 -2.29
C GLY A 6 -1.46 9.07 -3.43
N ASP A 7 -1.01 10.30 -3.12
CA ASP A 7 -0.79 11.34 -4.13
C ASP A 7 0.62 11.31 -4.72
N LEU A 8 1.53 10.54 -4.13
CA LEU A 8 2.93 10.49 -4.54
C LEU A 8 3.22 9.33 -5.49
N ALA A 9 2.21 8.56 -5.84
CA ALA A 9 2.34 7.42 -6.75
C ALA A 9 1.06 7.27 -7.56
N SER A 10 1.11 6.46 -8.61
CA SER A 10 -0.04 6.20 -9.45
C SER A 10 -0.12 4.73 -9.83
N ILE A 11 -1.31 4.28 -10.18
CA ILE A 11 -1.59 2.91 -10.56
C ILE A 11 -2.63 2.90 -11.67
N HIS A 12 -2.61 1.85 -12.50
CA HIS A 12 -3.64 1.70 -13.53
C HIS A 12 -5.01 1.55 -12.88
N GLU A 13 -6.05 2.15 -13.48
CA GLU A 13 -7.41 2.17 -12.92
C GLU A 13 -7.97 0.78 -12.62
N LYS A 14 -7.53 -0.24 -13.36
CA LYS A 14 -7.90 -1.64 -13.12
C LYS A 14 -7.64 -2.07 -11.68
N TYR A 15 -6.62 -1.50 -11.04
CA TYR A 15 -6.17 -1.87 -9.70
C TYR A 15 -6.55 -0.85 -8.63
N ASP A 16 -7.41 0.12 -8.95
CA ASP A 16 -7.84 1.15 -7.99
C ASP A 16 -8.45 0.54 -6.73
N VAL A 17 -9.38 -0.39 -6.91
CA VAL A 17 -10.02 -1.07 -5.78
C VAL A 17 -9.01 -1.89 -5.00
N ALA A 18 -8.12 -2.61 -5.70
CA ALA A 18 -7.11 -3.44 -5.05
C ALA A 18 -6.18 -2.62 -4.16
N VAL A 19 -5.61 -1.53 -4.69
CA VAL A 19 -4.66 -0.72 -3.92
C VAL A 19 -5.37 0.02 -2.79
N SER A 20 -6.57 0.51 -3.01
CA SER A 20 -7.33 1.22 -1.98
C SER A 20 -7.75 0.29 -0.84
N THR A 21 -7.96 -0.99 -1.16
CA THR A 21 -8.30 -2.00 -0.15
C THR A 21 -7.07 -2.49 0.61
N ALA A 22 -5.98 -2.77 -0.11
CA ALA A 22 -4.79 -3.40 0.49
C ALA A 22 -3.90 -2.42 1.23
N CYS A 23 -3.93 -1.13 0.89
CA CYS A 23 -3.04 -0.14 1.47
C CYS A 23 -3.81 0.77 2.44
N GLY A 24 -3.70 0.48 3.73
CA GLY A 24 -4.33 1.30 4.77
C GLY A 24 -3.59 2.60 5.06
N MET A 25 -2.45 2.85 4.42
CA MET A 25 -1.60 4.01 4.70
C MET A 25 -1.64 5.07 3.60
N LEU A 26 -2.60 5.00 2.67
CA LEU A 26 -2.64 5.94 1.54
C LEU A 26 -2.85 7.39 1.97
N ASP A 27 -3.49 7.60 3.12
CA ASP A 27 -3.71 8.95 3.66
C ASP A 27 -2.59 9.42 4.60
N HIS A 28 -1.60 8.56 4.88
CA HIS A 28 -0.45 8.97 5.70
C HIS A 28 0.36 10.02 4.94
N ILE A 29 0.88 10.99 5.68
CA ILE A 29 1.67 12.08 5.11
C ILE A 29 3.14 11.68 5.11
N VAL A 30 3.76 11.74 3.94
CA VAL A 30 5.17 11.43 3.78
C VAL A 30 6.00 12.68 4.01
N VAL A 31 6.99 12.57 4.88
CA VAL A 31 7.95 13.64 5.18
C VAL A 31 9.35 13.08 5.01
N GLU A 32 10.32 13.97 4.78
CA GLU A 32 11.69 13.51 4.56
C GLU A 32 12.37 13.06 5.85
N THR A 33 12.15 13.80 6.94
CA THR A 33 12.88 13.60 8.19
C THR A 33 11.97 13.40 9.39
N THR A 34 12.52 12.77 10.42
CA THR A 34 11.84 12.63 11.72
C THR A 34 11.56 13.99 12.33
N LYS A 35 12.52 14.92 12.22
CA LYS A 35 12.33 16.28 12.73
C LYS A 35 11.15 16.97 12.04
N GLY A 36 11.02 16.81 10.73
CA GLY A 36 9.89 17.35 9.99
C GLY A 36 8.56 16.78 10.48
N ALA A 37 8.50 15.47 10.75
CA ALA A 37 7.31 14.85 11.31
C ALA A 37 6.97 15.43 12.69
N GLN A 38 7.97 15.59 13.55
CA GLN A 38 7.79 16.16 14.89
C GLN A 38 7.23 17.58 14.82
N LEU A 39 7.75 18.41 13.93
CA LEU A 39 7.27 19.78 13.74
C LEU A 39 5.81 19.79 13.28
N CYS A 40 5.44 18.89 12.38
CA CYS A 40 4.06 18.77 11.93
C CYS A 40 3.13 18.34 13.05
N LEU A 41 3.55 17.39 13.88
CA LEU A 41 2.75 16.93 15.02
C LEU A 41 2.56 18.06 16.06
N GLN A 42 3.61 18.83 16.31
CA GLN A 42 3.52 19.99 17.23
C GLN A 42 2.57 21.04 16.68
N PHE A 43 2.61 21.30 15.37
CA PHE A 43 1.70 22.24 14.72
C PHE A 43 0.25 21.80 14.85
N LEU A 44 -0.05 20.53 14.61
CA LEU A 44 -1.41 19.99 14.73
C LEU A 44 -1.91 20.16 16.18
N ARG A 45 -1.07 19.85 17.14
CA ARG A 45 -1.44 19.97 18.58
C ARG A 45 -1.68 21.41 18.96
N LYS A 46 -0.78 22.32 18.57
CA LYS A 46 -0.87 23.74 18.92
C LYS A 46 -2.15 24.38 18.39
N HIS A 47 -2.55 23.99 17.20
CA HIS A 47 -3.72 24.57 16.52
C HIS A 47 -4.98 23.71 16.64
N ASN A 48 -4.92 22.63 17.42
CA ASN A 48 -6.05 21.73 17.66
C ASN A 48 -6.69 21.25 16.34
N LEU A 49 -5.87 20.82 15.38
CA LEU A 49 -6.30 20.46 14.03
C LEU A 49 -6.60 18.96 13.84
N GLY A 50 -6.61 18.20 14.94
CA GLY A 50 -6.88 16.77 14.87
C GLY A 50 -5.63 15.95 14.70
N ARG A 51 -5.80 14.69 14.28
CA ARG A 51 -4.71 13.72 14.17
C ARG A 51 -4.33 13.47 12.72
N ALA A 52 -3.05 13.22 12.50
CA ALA A 52 -2.55 12.73 11.21
C ALA A 52 -1.41 11.74 11.48
N ASN A 53 -1.17 10.86 10.54
CA ASN A 53 -0.09 9.89 10.59
C ASN A 53 0.99 10.31 9.60
N PHE A 54 2.26 10.24 10.02
CA PHE A 54 3.39 10.67 9.21
C PHE A 54 4.35 9.51 8.97
N ILE A 55 4.92 9.45 7.78
CA ILE A 55 5.94 8.47 7.42
C ILE A 55 7.23 9.25 7.17
N PRO A 56 8.20 9.24 8.12
CA PRO A 56 9.50 9.87 7.87
C PRO A 56 10.38 8.95 7.04
N LEU A 57 10.68 9.35 5.81
CA LEU A 57 11.42 8.51 4.85
C LEU A 57 12.79 8.09 5.38
N GLU A 58 13.47 8.97 6.13
CA GLU A 58 14.80 8.65 6.65
C GLU A 58 14.82 7.42 7.57
N LYS A 59 13.67 7.07 8.17
CA LYS A 59 13.56 5.92 9.07
C LYS A 59 13.07 4.66 8.36
N MET A 60 12.70 4.76 7.09
CA MET A 60 12.22 3.60 6.35
C MET A 60 13.39 2.72 5.92
N LYS A 61 13.18 1.40 5.96
CA LYS A 61 14.19 0.42 5.56
C LYS A 61 14.44 0.52 4.07
N LYS A 62 15.69 0.81 3.71
CA LYS A 62 16.10 0.93 2.31
C LYS A 62 16.47 -0.42 1.72
N GLY A 63 16.17 -0.61 0.43
CA GLY A 63 16.62 -1.77 -0.32
C GLY A 63 15.77 -3.03 -0.17
N ALA A 64 14.86 -3.10 0.80
CA ALA A 64 14.03 -4.29 0.98
C ALA A 64 13.10 -4.54 -0.21
N HIS A 65 12.63 -3.48 -0.85
CA HIS A 65 11.74 -3.55 -2.01
C HIS A 65 12.46 -4.01 -3.28
N ASP A 66 13.79 -3.90 -3.34
CA ASP A 66 14.58 -4.25 -4.53
C ASP A 66 14.87 -5.74 -4.62
N ARG A 67 14.56 -6.51 -3.59
CA ARG A 67 14.82 -7.95 -3.60
C ARG A 67 13.90 -8.65 -4.57
N ALA A 68 14.47 -9.51 -5.41
CA ALA A 68 13.69 -10.41 -6.23
C ALA A 68 12.96 -11.40 -5.33
N VAL A 69 11.67 -11.55 -5.55
CA VAL A 69 10.82 -12.45 -4.76
C VAL A 69 10.14 -13.43 -5.71
N GLU A 70 10.30 -14.72 -5.43
CA GLU A 70 9.60 -15.75 -6.17
C GLU A 70 8.19 -15.88 -5.61
N THR A 71 7.20 -15.56 -6.44
CA THR A 71 5.79 -15.57 -6.04
C THR A 71 5.08 -16.82 -6.53
N PRO A 72 3.99 -17.25 -5.86
CA PRO A 72 3.18 -18.38 -6.34
C PRO A 72 2.71 -18.15 -7.77
N GLU A 73 2.93 -19.11 -8.65
CA GLU A 73 2.45 -19.06 -10.04
C GLU A 73 2.83 -17.78 -10.78
N SER A 74 3.96 -17.18 -10.43
CA SER A 74 4.42 -15.89 -10.98
C SER A 74 3.42 -14.74 -10.73
N ALA A 75 2.72 -14.78 -9.61
CA ALA A 75 1.73 -13.78 -9.24
C ALA A 75 2.35 -12.39 -9.18
N PRO A 76 1.65 -11.35 -9.67
CA PRO A 76 2.16 -10.00 -9.60
C PRO A 76 2.07 -9.45 -8.18
N ARG A 77 3.12 -8.72 -7.74
CA ARG A 77 3.07 -7.97 -6.49
C ARG A 77 2.39 -6.62 -6.76
N LEU A 78 1.56 -6.21 -5.83
CA LEU A 78 0.93 -4.89 -5.91
C LEU A 78 2.00 -3.79 -6.00
N PHE A 79 3.08 -3.93 -5.25
CA PHE A 79 4.20 -2.98 -5.27
C PHE A 79 4.73 -2.72 -6.68
N ASP A 80 4.86 -3.78 -7.48
CA ASP A 80 5.41 -3.67 -8.84
C ASP A 80 4.44 -3.04 -9.83
N LEU A 81 3.16 -2.95 -9.49
CA LEU A 81 2.13 -2.33 -10.32
C LEU A 81 1.99 -0.83 -10.08
N ILE A 82 2.64 -0.32 -9.03
CA ILE A 82 2.58 1.08 -8.63
C ILE A 82 3.76 1.83 -9.23
N SER A 83 3.51 3.01 -9.77
CA SER A 83 4.55 3.90 -10.30
C SER A 83 4.74 5.07 -9.35
N PRO A 84 5.92 5.17 -8.68
CA PRO A 84 6.23 6.35 -7.88
C PRO A 84 6.38 7.58 -8.79
N ASN A 85 6.01 8.74 -8.26
CA ASN A 85 6.15 10.00 -8.99
C ASN A 85 7.60 10.53 -8.91
N LYS A 86 7.77 11.79 -8.51
CA LYS A 86 9.08 12.47 -8.54
C LYS A 86 10.02 12.09 -7.40
N HIS A 87 9.48 11.60 -6.29
CA HIS A 87 10.25 11.34 -5.07
C HIS A 87 10.51 9.86 -4.89
N ASP A 88 11.61 9.54 -4.25
CA ASP A 88 11.91 8.14 -3.91
C ASP A 88 11.09 7.73 -2.69
N ILE A 89 9.85 7.36 -2.94
CA ILE A 89 8.91 6.93 -1.91
C ILE A 89 8.76 5.41 -1.84
N ALA A 90 9.55 4.68 -2.62
CA ALA A 90 9.46 3.22 -2.66
C ALA A 90 9.57 2.57 -1.27
N PRO A 91 10.48 3.03 -0.38
CA PRO A 91 10.53 2.47 0.98
C PRO A 91 9.22 2.65 1.76
N ALA A 92 8.54 3.80 1.60
CA ALA A 92 7.25 4.04 2.25
C ALA A 92 6.15 3.16 1.68
N LEU A 93 6.12 2.98 0.37
CA LEU A 93 5.17 2.07 -0.28
C LEU A 93 5.39 0.64 0.17
N PHE A 94 6.63 0.20 0.23
CA PHE A 94 6.93 -1.16 0.67
C PHE A 94 6.59 -1.39 2.13
N LEU A 95 6.78 -0.38 3.00
CA LEU A 95 6.30 -0.43 4.37
C LEU A 95 4.80 -0.69 4.41
N ALA A 96 4.05 -0.02 3.55
CA ALA A 96 2.59 -0.06 3.56
C ALA A 96 2.01 -1.37 3.05
N ILE A 97 2.59 -1.95 2.02
CA ILE A 97 2.01 -3.12 1.33
C ILE A 97 2.93 -4.34 1.25
N GLY A 98 4.23 -4.16 1.46
CA GLY A 98 5.18 -5.29 1.39
C GLY A 98 5.07 -6.08 0.09
N ASN A 99 5.04 -7.40 0.21
CA ASN A 99 4.94 -8.32 -0.93
C ASN A 99 3.49 -8.75 -1.22
N THR A 100 2.50 -7.90 -0.95
CA THR A 100 1.10 -8.20 -1.24
C THR A 100 0.92 -8.57 -2.72
N LEU A 101 0.25 -9.69 -2.97
CA LEU A 101 -0.03 -10.15 -4.33
C LEU A 101 -1.40 -9.64 -4.80
N VAL A 102 -1.57 -9.55 -6.11
CA VAL A 102 -2.85 -9.18 -6.72
C VAL A 102 -3.39 -10.36 -7.52
N ALA A 103 -4.56 -10.84 -7.13
CA ALA A 103 -5.22 -11.98 -7.78
C ALA A 103 -6.45 -11.53 -8.58
N PRO A 104 -6.76 -12.22 -9.67
CA PRO A 104 -7.93 -11.86 -10.49
C PRO A 104 -9.26 -12.20 -9.80
N ASP A 105 -9.27 -13.19 -8.91
CA ASP A 105 -10.48 -13.65 -8.24
C ASP A 105 -10.16 -14.28 -6.89
N LEU A 106 -11.20 -14.55 -6.11
CA LEU A 106 -11.05 -15.09 -4.77
C LEU A 106 -10.50 -16.52 -4.76
N GLU A 107 -10.87 -17.33 -5.73
CA GLU A 107 -10.38 -18.71 -5.83
C GLU A 107 -8.85 -18.73 -5.98
N THR A 108 -8.34 -17.93 -6.91
CA THR A 108 -6.90 -17.78 -7.12
C THR A 108 -6.22 -17.20 -5.89
N ALA A 109 -6.80 -16.16 -5.29
CA ALA A 109 -6.26 -15.54 -4.10
C ALA A 109 -6.15 -16.54 -2.94
N THR A 110 -7.17 -17.36 -2.74
CA THR A 110 -7.18 -18.38 -1.69
C THR A 110 -6.07 -19.39 -1.90
N ARG A 111 -5.90 -19.86 -3.12
CA ARG A 111 -4.81 -20.78 -3.45
C ARG A 111 -3.45 -20.17 -3.17
N TRP A 112 -3.21 -18.94 -3.63
CA TRP A 112 -1.93 -18.26 -3.43
C TRP A 112 -1.65 -17.98 -1.95
N ALA A 113 -2.68 -17.61 -1.20
CA ALA A 113 -2.51 -17.24 0.21
C ALA A 113 -2.14 -18.44 1.08
N TYR A 114 -2.70 -19.61 0.82
CA TYR A 114 -2.64 -20.73 1.76
C TYR A 114 -1.83 -21.94 1.30
N GLU A 115 -1.61 -22.14 0.00
CA GLU A 115 -1.14 -23.42 -0.53
C GLU A 115 0.32 -23.42 -0.99
N TYR A 116 1.09 -22.39 -0.74
CA TYR A 116 2.47 -22.25 -1.26
C TYR A 116 3.53 -22.18 -0.15
N GLY A 117 3.41 -23.01 0.87
CA GLY A 117 4.43 -23.18 1.90
C GLY A 117 4.44 -22.12 2.98
N LYS A 118 4.13 -20.88 2.65
CA LYS A 118 3.96 -19.80 3.63
C LYS A 118 2.69 -19.03 3.31
N ARG A 119 2.25 -18.22 4.25
CA ARG A 119 1.10 -17.34 4.05
C ARG A 119 1.50 -16.12 3.24
N TRP A 120 0.78 -15.85 2.18
CA TRP A 120 0.92 -14.63 1.40
C TRP A 120 -0.27 -13.72 1.65
N ARG A 121 0.00 -12.43 1.71
CA ARG A 121 -1.07 -11.43 1.74
C ARG A 121 -1.51 -11.22 0.30
N VAL A 122 -2.80 -11.39 0.02
CA VAL A 122 -3.32 -11.32 -1.35
C VAL A 122 -4.57 -10.45 -1.39
N VAL A 123 -4.64 -9.55 -2.35
CA VAL A 123 -5.84 -8.74 -2.62
C VAL A 123 -6.35 -9.09 -4.00
N THR A 124 -7.68 -9.16 -4.16
CA THR A 124 -8.29 -9.37 -5.46
C THR A 124 -8.59 -8.03 -6.14
N VAL A 125 -8.75 -8.08 -7.46
CA VAL A 125 -9.06 -6.89 -8.25
C VAL A 125 -10.38 -6.25 -7.79
N ASP A 126 -11.32 -7.06 -7.29
CA ASP A 126 -12.61 -6.57 -6.81
C ASP A 126 -12.66 -6.24 -5.32
N GLY A 127 -11.52 -6.27 -4.63
CA GLY A 127 -11.43 -5.72 -3.27
C GLY A 127 -11.61 -6.72 -2.13
N LYS A 128 -11.33 -7.98 -2.36
CA LYS A 128 -11.26 -8.98 -1.28
C LYS A 128 -9.82 -9.11 -0.82
N LEU A 129 -9.59 -9.21 0.48
CA LEU A 129 -8.25 -9.21 1.06
C LEU A 129 -8.07 -10.42 1.95
N ILE A 130 -6.96 -11.14 1.75
CA ILE A 130 -6.54 -12.23 2.63
C ILE A 130 -5.24 -11.80 3.29
N GLU A 131 -5.27 -11.72 4.63
CA GLU A 131 -4.10 -11.34 5.42
C GLU A 131 -3.20 -12.55 5.69
N THR A 132 -1.94 -12.28 6.02
CA THR A 132 -1.01 -13.35 6.43
C THR A 132 -1.45 -14.08 7.69
N SER A 133 -2.29 -13.46 8.51
CA SER A 133 -2.93 -14.11 9.67
C SER A 133 -3.89 -15.23 9.26
N GLY A 134 -4.32 -15.22 7.99
CA GLY A 134 -5.32 -16.17 7.49
C GLY A 134 -6.74 -15.60 7.47
N THR A 135 -6.94 -14.37 7.95
CA THR A 135 -8.26 -13.75 7.95
C THR A 135 -8.59 -13.22 6.56
N MET A 136 -9.87 -13.26 6.21
CA MET A 136 -10.39 -12.75 4.95
C MET A 136 -11.33 -11.59 5.22
N SER A 137 -11.29 -10.57 4.38
CA SER A 137 -12.23 -9.45 4.42
C SER A 137 -12.69 -9.10 3.01
N GLY A 138 -13.85 -8.48 2.93
CA GLY A 138 -14.44 -8.10 1.65
C GLY A 138 -15.95 -8.02 1.79
N GLY A 139 -16.63 -7.80 0.66
CA GLY A 139 -18.06 -7.61 0.64
C GLY A 139 -18.44 -6.16 0.94
N GLY A 140 -19.66 -5.96 1.37
CA GLY A 140 -20.20 -4.62 1.54
C GLY A 140 -20.75 -4.06 0.25
N LYS A 141 -21.47 -2.94 0.36
CA LYS A 141 -22.19 -2.36 -0.76
C LYS A 141 -21.31 -1.57 -1.71
N SER A 142 -20.15 -1.09 -1.23
CA SER A 142 -19.22 -0.35 -2.07
C SER A 142 -17.79 -0.73 -1.72
N ALA A 143 -17.00 -1.02 -2.75
CA ALA A 143 -15.57 -1.26 -2.59
C ALA A 143 -14.85 0.07 -2.33
N ARG A 144 -13.70 0.00 -1.65
CA ARG A 144 -12.85 1.17 -1.46
C ARG A 144 -12.22 1.58 -2.78
N ARG A 145 -12.22 2.88 -3.05
CA ARG A 145 -11.69 3.44 -4.29
C ARG A 145 -11.01 4.78 -4.01
N GLY A 146 -10.21 5.22 -4.98
CA GLY A 146 -9.70 6.58 -4.99
C GLY A 146 -8.60 6.86 -4.01
N GLY A 147 -7.98 5.83 -3.40
CA GLY A 147 -6.90 6.05 -2.44
C GLY A 147 -5.59 6.49 -3.07
N MET A 148 -5.36 6.15 -4.32
CA MET A 148 -4.14 6.48 -5.05
C MET A 148 -4.47 7.18 -6.37
N GLN A 149 -3.55 8.00 -6.87
CA GLN A 149 -3.70 8.63 -8.18
C GLN A 149 -3.74 7.57 -9.27
N LEU A 150 -4.61 7.76 -10.25
CA LEU A 150 -4.73 6.81 -11.35
C LEU A 150 -3.91 7.26 -12.54
N LYS A 151 -3.26 6.29 -13.19
CA LYS A 151 -2.56 6.54 -14.44
C LYS A 151 -3.58 6.72 -15.55
N VAL A 152 -3.36 7.77 -16.34
CA VAL A 152 -4.07 7.92 -17.61
C VAL A 152 -3.32 7.06 -18.63
N SER A 153 -3.98 6.04 -19.13
CA SER A 153 -3.38 5.16 -20.13
C SER A 153 -3.54 5.73 -21.52
#